data_6c387fd7bd61de27e9649163c59ea2af
#
_entry.id   6c387fd7bd61de27e9649163c59ea2af
#
_cell.length_a   1.000
_cell.length_b   1.000
_cell.length_c   1.000
_cell.angle_alpha   90.00
_cell.angle_beta   90.00
_cell.angle_gamma   90.00
#
_symmetry.space_group_name_H-M   'P 1'
#
loop_
_entity.id
_entity.type
_entity.pdbx_description
1 polymer ?
#
loop_
_entity_poly.entity_id
_entity_poly.type
_entity_poly.pdbx_seq_one_letter_code
_entity_poly.pdbx_strand_id
1 'polypeptide(L)'
;MVVALAVFKPFGLDTWLWQGYVHLIALGVIGFSICMMTDIILKYIVKMPRSFKKGVEYIIRRNLWFQLINTPLVALSICLYRHFVLNDRVEGNQFSIVNFLETLIIIAFCSFAIGLYWRFKFRSKYLAMELEETRLLNDELKEMQEKSLLSMSSDNPIVDTNVNSEVHKQDISAVNEVKEMSEKPRPQELTLTGTTNESVTLQISHLLYIEAVGNYMKVCHLRNEQVRTDMLRATMKQMEETLQDYPMIVRCHRAFLVNLGHVEQIVSHSGSIQLLIKHCHESLPVSRSNMAQIKTAIKGL
;
A
#
# COMPACT_ATOMS: atom_id res chain seq x y z
N MET A 1 -29.41 -14.53 -1.22
CA MET A 1 -30.09 -15.72 -0.69
C MET A 1 -31.61 -15.68 -0.97
N VAL A 2 -32.36 -14.69 -0.46
CA VAL A 2 -33.84 -14.60 -0.66
C VAL A 2 -34.24 -14.62 -2.14
N VAL A 3 -33.54 -13.89 -3.00
CA VAL A 3 -33.78 -13.87 -4.46
C VAL A 3 -33.56 -15.25 -5.09
N ALA A 4 -32.49 -15.96 -4.70
CA ALA A 4 -32.23 -17.30 -5.18
C ALA A 4 -33.35 -18.30 -4.75
N LEU A 5 -33.77 -18.21 -3.49
CA LEU A 5 -34.89 -18.99 -2.97
C LEU A 5 -36.23 -18.66 -3.67
N ALA A 6 -36.44 -17.37 -4.04
CA ALA A 6 -37.62 -16.97 -4.78
C ALA A 6 -37.65 -17.47 -6.22
N VAL A 7 -36.50 -17.59 -6.88
CA VAL A 7 -36.35 -18.08 -8.24
C VAL A 7 -36.49 -19.63 -8.29
N PHE A 8 -35.73 -20.30 -7.43
CA PHE A 8 -35.65 -21.77 -7.44
C PHE A 8 -36.80 -22.45 -6.67
N LYS A 9 -37.51 -21.72 -5.81
CA LYS A 9 -38.59 -22.20 -4.96
C LYS A 9 -38.38 -23.63 -4.39
N PRO A 10 -37.22 -23.88 -3.75
CA PRO A 10 -36.93 -25.19 -3.19
C PRO A 10 -37.90 -25.52 -2.05
N PHE A 11 -37.92 -26.78 -1.63
CA PHE A 11 -38.67 -27.25 -0.47
C PHE A 11 -40.20 -27.28 -0.66
N GLY A 12 -40.68 -27.32 -1.91
CA GLY A 12 -42.11 -27.35 -2.23
C GLY A 12 -42.83 -26.01 -2.04
N LEU A 13 -42.11 -24.90 -2.01
CA LEU A 13 -42.68 -23.56 -1.88
C LEU A 13 -43.49 -23.08 -3.08
N ASP A 14 -43.37 -23.73 -4.21
CA ASP A 14 -44.18 -23.51 -5.43
C ASP A 14 -45.66 -23.86 -5.27
N THR A 15 -45.99 -24.77 -4.35
CA THR A 15 -47.37 -25.14 -4.04
C THR A 15 -48.12 -24.11 -3.18
N TRP A 16 -47.42 -23.11 -2.61
CA TRP A 16 -47.96 -22.21 -1.60
C TRP A 16 -48.41 -20.85 -2.12
N LEU A 17 -48.50 -20.60 -3.40
CA LEU A 17 -48.95 -19.34 -3.99
C LEU A 17 -48.29 -18.13 -3.29
N TRP A 18 -49.12 -17.12 -2.88
CA TRP A 18 -48.61 -15.91 -2.20
C TRP A 18 -48.04 -16.20 -0.78
N GLN A 19 -48.51 -17.23 -0.08
CA GLN A 19 -48.02 -17.62 1.24
C GLN A 19 -46.54 -18.06 1.19
N GLY A 20 -46.09 -18.63 0.07
CA GLY A 20 -44.69 -18.96 -0.16
C GLY A 20 -43.75 -17.74 0.00
N TYR A 21 -44.19 -16.55 -0.38
CA TYR A 21 -43.40 -15.32 -0.21
C TYR A 21 -43.25 -14.92 1.26
N VAL A 22 -44.26 -15.18 2.09
CA VAL A 22 -44.19 -14.94 3.55
C VAL A 22 -43.10 -15.82 4.18
N HIS A 23 -43.05 -17.10 3.80
CA HIS A 23 -42.00 -18.03 4.27
C HIS A 23 -40.62 -17.63 3.75
N LEU A 24 -40.51 -17.11 2.52
CA LEU A 24 -39.25 -16.58 1.99
C LEU A 24 -38.75 -15.37 2.77
N ILE A 25 -39.65 -14.45 3.15
CA ILE A 25 -39.33 -13.30 3.99
C ILE A 25 -38.88 -13.78 5.38
N ALA A 26 -39.62 -14.70 5.99
CA ALA A 26 -39.25 -15.26 7.30
C ALA A 26 -37.86 -15.92 7.28
N LEU A 27 -37.56 -16.75 6.27
CA LEU A 27 -36.23 -17.34 6.07
C LEU A 27 -35.16 -16.27 5.85
N GLY A 28 -35.50 -15.18 5.16
CA GLY A 28 -34.62 -14.02 4.99
C GLY A 28 -34.25 -13.33 6.31
N VAL A 29 -35.26 -13.11 7.16
CA VAL A 29 -35.09 -12.51 8.51
C VAL A 29 -34.25 -13.42 9.41
N ILE A 30 -34.54 -14.72 9.42
CA ILE A 30 -33.75 -15.72 10.15
C ILE A 30 -32.30 -15.71 9.68
N GLY A 31 -32.05 -15.78 8.38
CA GLY A 31 -30.71 -15.76 7.82
C GLY A 31 -29.94 -14.46 8.16
N PHE A 32 -30.62 -13.31 8.10
CA PHE A 32 -30.03 -12.03 8.51
C PHE A 32 -29.66 -12.02 10.01
N SER A 33 -30.55 -12.51 10.87
CA SER A 33 -30.33 -12.58 12.33
C SER A 33 -29.11 -13.47 12.66
N ILE A 34 -28.95 -14.59 11.96
CA ILE A 34 -27.82 -15.50 12.12
C ILE A 34 -26.53 -14.81 11.64
N CYS A 35 -26.56 -14.10 10.51
CA CYS A 35 -25.40 -13.34 10.05
C CYS A 35 -24.95 -12.27 11.06
N MET A 36 -25.88 -11.55 11.68
CA MET A 36 -25.58 -10.59 12.73
C MET A 36 -24.99 -11.27 13.97
N MET A 37 -25.57 -12.38 14.40
CA MET A 37 -25.05 -13.17 15.52
C MET A 37 -23.65 -13.71 15.25
N THR A 38 -23.40 -14.21 14.05
CA THR A 38 -22.06 -14.69 13.63
C THR A 38 -21.03 -13.54 13.64
N ASP A 39 -21.42 -12.33 13.23
CA ASP A 39 -20.54 -11.17 13.29
C ASP A 39 -20.18 -10.77 14.73
N ILE A 40 -21.14 -10.87 15.65
CA ILE A 40 -20.94 -10.68 17.09
C ILE A 40 -19.99 -11.73 17.65
N ILE A 41 -20.20 -13.01 17.32
CA ILE A 41 -19.33 -14.12 17.73
C ILE A 41 -17.88 -13.87 17.26
N LEU A 42 -17.69 -13.49 15.99
CA LEU A 42 -16.37 -13.17 15.44
C LEU A 42 -15.72 -11.98 16.15
N LYS A 43 -16.48 -10.97 16.50
CA LYS A 43 -15.96 -9.78 17.17
C LYS A 43 -15.51 -10.07 18.61
N TYR A 44 -16.34 -10.79 19.38
CA TYR A 44 -16.12 -10.95 20.82
C TYR A 44 -15.42 -12.27 21.20
N ILE A 45 -15.75 -13.38 20.55
CA ILE A 45 -15.20 -14.71 20.87
C ILE A 45 -13.89 -14.94 20.07
N VAL A 46 -13.95 -14.79 18.75
CA VAL A 46 -12.76 -15.01 17.89
C VAL A 46 -11.80 -13.81 17.91
N LYS A 47 -12.24 -12.67 18.50
CA LYS A 47 -11.46 -11.42 18.61
C LYS A 47 -10.98 -10.87 17.26
N MET A 48 -11.77 -11.05 16.23
CA MET A 48 -11.51 -10.56 14.88
C MET A 48 -12.53 -9.47 14.47
N PRO A 49 -12.44 -8.23 14.97
CA PRO A 49 -13.34 -7.14 14.59
C PRO A 49 -13.16 -6.76 13.12
N ARG A 50 -14.17 -6.13 12.52
CA ARG A 50 -14.04 -5.54 11.18
C ARG A 50 -13.03 -4.41 11.23
N SER A 51 -11.88 -4.55 10.56
CA SER A 51 -10.86 -3.50 10.47
C SER A 51 -10.22 -3.53 9.10
N PHE A 52 -10.34 -2.43 8.37
CA PHE A 52 -9.67 -2.25 7.06
C PHE A 52 -8.18 -1.92 7.22
N LYS A 53 -7.76 -1.43 8.39
CA LYS A 53 -6.36 -1.07 8.67
C LYS A 53 -5.41 -2.26 8.80
N LYS A 54 -5.93 -3.47 9.04
CA LYS A 54 -5.14 -4.70 9.25
C LYS A 54 -4.72 -5.41 7.96
N GLY A 55 -5.00 -4.83 6.81
CA GLY A 55 -4.63 -5.39 5.50
C GLY A 55 -5.64 -6.39 4.93
N VAL A 56 -5.44 -6.71 3.65
CA VAL A 56 -6.35 -7.58 2.88
C VAL A 56 -6.36 -9.02 3.39
N GLU A 57 -5.21 -9.54 3.77
CA GLU A 57 -5.08 -10.92 4.26
C GLU A 57 -5.90 -11.17 5.53
N TYR A 58 -5.91 -10.17 6.44
CA TYR A 58 -6.76 -10.22 7.62
C TYR A 58 -8.25 -10.27 7.27
N ILE A 59 -8.69 -9.47 6.29
CA ILE A 59 -10.09 -9.44 5.84
C ILE A 59 -10.48 -10.77 5.21
N ILE A 60 -9.60 -11.35 4.37
CA ILE A 60 -9.83 -12.66 3.75
C ILE A 60 -9.96 -13.74 4.82
N ARG A 61 -9.03 -13.80 5.78
CA ARG A 61 -9.07 -14.79 6.87
C ARG A 61 -10.31 -14.64 7.74
N ARG A 62 -10.71 -13.39 8.07
CA ARG A 62 -11.93 -13.12 8.80
C ARG A 62 -13.18 -13.60 8.04
N ASN A 63 -13.24 -13.37 6.73
CA ASN A 63 -14.35 -13.83 5.89
C ASN A 63 -14.41 -15.38 5.81
N LEU A 64 -13.28 -16.06 5.78
CA LEU A 64 -13.25 -17.53 5.85
C LEU A 64 -13.81 -18.04 7.17
N TRP A 65 -13.42 -17.47 8.31
CA TRP A 65 -14.00 -17.79 9.61
C TRP A 65 -15.50 -17.49 9.67
N PHE A 66 -15.91 -16.36 9.10
CA PHE A 66 -17.34 -16.02 9.01
C PHE A 66 -18.11 -17.09 8.25
N GLN A 67 -17.64 -17.52 7.09
CA GLN A 67 -18.30 -18.55 6.29
C GLN A 67 -18.31 -19.89 6.99
N LEU A 68 -17.22 -20.29 7.61
CA LEU A 68 -17.09 -21.56 8.33
C LEU A 68 -18.13 -21.69 9.46
N ILE A 69 -18.39 -20.61 10.18
CA ILE A 69 -19.36 -20.60 11.30
C ILE A 69 -20.77 -20.35 10.78
N ASN A 70 -20.95 -19.38 9.88
CA ASN A 70 -22.28 -18.95 9.41
C ASN A 70 -22.99 -20.02 8.56
N THR A 71 -22.24 -20.71 7.69
CA THR A 71 -22.84 -21.68 6.74
C THR A 71 -23.59 -22.83 7.46
N PRO A 72 -23.00 -23.55 8.43
CA PRO A 72 -23.69 -24.62 9.12
C PRO A 72 -24.83 -24.09 10.02
N LEU A 73 -24.68 -22.89 10.64
CA LEU A 73 -25.74 -22.29 11.45
C LEU A 73 -26.97 -21.94 10.60
N VAL A 74 -26.77 -21.35 9.43
CA VAL A 74 -27.86 -21.04 8.49
C VAL A 74 -28.52 -22.32 7.98
N ALA A 75 -27.73 -23.33 7.60
CA ALA A 75 -28.26 -24.63 7.15
C ALA A 75 -29.10 -25.30 8.24
N LEU A 76 -28.61 -25.34 9.48
CA LEU A 76 -29.34 -25.89 10.61
C LEU A 76 -30.68 -25.16 10.85
N SER A 77 -30.64 -23.82 10.85
CA SER A 77 -31.82 -23.00 11.07
C SER A 77 -32.87 -23.16 9.96
N ILE A 78 -32.45 -23.33 8.70
CA ILE A 78 -33.35 -23.63 7.60
C ILE A 78 -33.96 -25.02 7.78
N CYS A 79 -33.18 -26.04 8.16
CA CYS A 79 -33.71 -27.38 8.43
C CYS A 79 -34.72 -27.41 9.59
N LEU A 80 -34.44 -26.68 10.67
CA LEU A 80 -35.39 -26.55 11.78
C LEU A 80 -36.66 -25.84 11.34
N TYR A 81 -36.55 -24.76 10.56
CA TYR A 81 -37.70 -24.06 10.02
C TYR A 81 -38.55 -24.98 9.12
N ARG A 82 -37.91 -25.78 8.25
CA ARG A 82 -38.58 -26.79 7.42
C ARG A 82 -39.34 -27.80 8.27
N HIS A 83 -38.69 -28.29 9.32
CA HIS A 83 -39.30 -29.31 10.19
C HIS A 83 -40.49 -28.76 10.97
N PHE A 84 -40.39 -27.59 11.59
CA PHE A 84 -41.41 -27.06 12.48
C PHE A 84 -42.56 -26.33 11.74
N VAL A 85 -42.28 -25.73 10.59
CA VAL A 85 -43.24 -24.86 9.89
C VAL A 85 -43.76 -25.45 8.59
N LEU A 86 -42.91 -26.14 7.83
CA LEU A 86 -43.28 -26.62 6.50
C LEU A 86 -43.71 -28.09 6.50
N ASN A 87 -43.29 -28.88 7.49
CA ASN A 87 -43.55 -30.34 7.50
C ASN A 87 -45.04 -30.69 7.62
N ASP A 88 -45.85 -29.84 8.27
CA ASP A 88 -47.28 -30.10 8.43
C ASP A 88 -48.09 -30.08 7.12
N ARG A 89 -47.55 -29.42 6.09
CA ARG A 89 -48.26 -29.24 4.81
C ARG A 89 -47.56 -29.86 3.59
N VAL A 90 -46.24 -30.09 3.68
CA VAL A 90 -45.44 -30.65 2.60
C VAL A 90 -44.64 -31.83 3.16
N GLU A 91 -45.01 -33.04 2.75
CA GLU A 91 -44.28 -34.24 3.15
C GLU A 91 -42.82 -34.19 2.70
N GLY A 92 -41.90 -34.77 3.49
CA GLY A 92 -40.48 -34.82 3.19
C GLY A 92 -39.63 -33.71 3.81
N ASN A 93 -40.25 -32.75 4.52
CA ASN A 93 -39.52 -31.67 5.23
C ASN A 93 -39.13 -32.06 6.67
N GLN A 94 -39.23 -33.31 7.05
CA GLN A 94 -38.77 -33.79 8.37
C GLN A 94 -37.28 -33.58 8.58
N PHE A 95 -36.89 -33.33 9.84
CA PHE A 95 -35.49 -33.25 10.17
C PHE A 95 -34.81 -34.60 9.96
N SER A 96 -33.94 -34.66 8.98
CA SER A 96 -33.12 -35.81 8.63
C SER A 96 -31.70 -35.36 8.35
N ILE A 97 -30.70 -36.22 8.62
CA ILE A 97 -29.31 -35.96 8.27
C ILE A 97 -29.15 -35.71 6.77
N VAL A 98 -29.91 -36.42 5.94
CA VAL A 98 -29.89 -36.26 4.48
C VAL A 98 -30.38 -34.89 4.08
N ASN A 99 -31.53 -34.45 4.62
CA ASN A 99 -32.09 -33.11 4.36
C ASN A 99 -31.19 -31.98 4.87
N PHE A 100 -30.47 -32.20 5.98
CA PHE A 100 -29.48 -31.26 6.51
C PHE A 100 -28.28 -31.18 5.57
N LEU A 101 -27.71 -32.30 5.12
CA LEU A 101 -26.56 -32.31 4.21
C LEU A 101 -26.91 -31.68 2.86
N GLU A 102 -28.07 -31.98 2.30
CA GLU A 102 -28.55 -31.34 1.06
C GLU A 102 -28.63 -29.82 1.21
N THR A 103 -29.27 -29.34 2.28
CA THR A 103 -29.39 -27.91 2.57
C THR A 103 -28.01 -27.29 2.80
N LEU A 104 -27.12 -27.97 3.52
CA LEU A 104 -25.76 -27.53 3.79
C LEU A 104 -24.96 -27.35 2.49
N ILE A 105 -25.04 -28.31 1.56
CA ILE A 105 -24.34 -28.24 0.28
C ILE A 105 -24.82 -27.03 -0.54
N ILE A 106 -26.15 -26.84 -0.63
CA ILE A 106 -26.72 -25.69 -1.36
C ILE A 106 -26.26 -24.37 -0.75
N ILE A 107 -26.34 -24.22 0.58
CA ILE A 107 -25.92 -23.00 1.30
C ILE A 107 -24.41 -22.81 1.20
N ALA A 108 -23.61 -23.88 1.28
CA ALA A 108 -22.16 -23.83 1.13
C ALA A 108 -21.75 -23.32 -0.26
N PHE A 109 -22.43 -23.82 -1.31
CA PHE A 109 -22.17 -23.34 -2.68
C PHE A 109 -22.49 -21.85 -2.83
N CYS A 110 -23.65 -21.41 -2.37
CA CYS A 110 -24.02 -19.98 -2.39
C CYS A 110 -23.05 -19.14 -1.57
N SER A 111 -22.68 -19.60 -0.37
CA SER A 111 -21.73 -18.93 0.52
C SER A 111 -20.34 -18.81 -0.14
N PHE A 112 -19.87 -19.86 -0.79
CA PHE A 112 -18.61 -19.87 -1.53
C PHE A 112 -18.62 -18.85 -2.68
N ALA A 113 -19.68 -18.83 -3.50
CA ALA A 113 -19.82 -17.86 -4.60
C ALA A 113 -19.80 -16.40 -4.10
N ILE A 114 -20.56 -16.12 -3.03
CA ILE A 114 -20.55 -14.78 -2.39
C ILE A 114 -19.16 -14.47 -1.83
N GLY A 115 -18.49 -15.44 -1.21
CA GLY A 115 -17.15 -15.29 -0.67
C GLY A 115 -16.12 -14.96 -1.73
N LEU A 116 -16.17 -15.63 -2.88
CA LEU A 116 -15.32 -15.32 -4.03
C LEU A 116 -15.56 -13.90 -4.54
N TYR A 117 -16.82 -13.51 -4.74
CA TYR A 117 -17.18 -12.16 -5.17
C TYR A 117 -16.57 -11.09 -4.25
N TRP A 118 -16.75 -11.21 -2.92
CA TRP A 118 -16.21 -10.28 -1.95
C TRP A 118 -14.68 -10.28 -1.94
N ARG A 119 -14.05 -11.46 -2.08
CA ARG A 119 -12.59 -11.57 -2.16
C ARG A 119 -12.03 -10.80 -3.35
N PHE A 120 -12.62 -10.97 -4.54
CA PHE A 120 -12.22 -10.24 -5.74
C PHE A 120 -12.45 -8.74 -5.59
N LYS A 121 -13.62 -8.34 -5.10
CA LYS A 121 -13.97 -6.93 -4.89
C LYS A 121 -13.01 -6.21 -3.92
N PHE A 122 -12.71 -6.82 -2.79
CA PHE A 122 -11.78 -6.24 -1.83
C PHE A 122 -10.35 -6.21 -2.36
N ARG A 123 -9.89 -7.26 -3.02
CA ARG A 123 -8.57 -7.30 -3.64
C ARG A 123 -8.41 -6.24 -4.73
N SER A 124 -9.42 -6.10 -5.61
CA SER A 124 -9.42 -5.08 -6.66
C SER A 124 -9.39 -3.66 -6.06
N LYS A 125 -10.23 -3.39 -5.06
CA LYS A 125 -10.24 -2.08 -4.39
C LYS A 125 -8.91 -1.76 -3.72
N TYR A 126 -8.29 -2.73 -3.07
CA TYR A 126 -6.99 -2.54 -2.42
C TYR A 126 -5.88 -2.27 -3.44
N LEU A 127 -5.84 -3.05 -4.53
CA LEU A 127 -4.87 -2.83 -5.61
C LEU A 127 -5.05 -1.46 -6.26
N ALA A 128 -6.29 -1.01 -6.45
CA ALA A 128 -6.56 0.34 -6.97
C ALA A 128 -6.05 1.44 -6.04
N MET A 129 -6.24 1.30 -4.72
CA MET A 129 -5.71 2.26 -3.73
C MET A 129 -4.18 2.25 -3.69
N GLU A 130 -3.55 1.07 -3.74
CA GLU A 130 -2.09 0.93 -3.77
C GLU A 130 -1.49 1.55 -5.04
N LEU A 131 -2.13 1.36 -6.19
CA LEU A 131 -1.73 1.96 -7.46
C LEU A 131 -1.81 3.49 -7.39
N GLU A 132 -2.91 4.04 -6.88
CA GLU A 132 -3.12 5.48 -6.77
C GLU A 132 -2.10 6.12 -5.80
N GLU A 133 -1.85 5.49 -4.64
CA GLU A 133 -0.82 5.97 -3.71
C GLU A 133 0.56 5.99 -4.36
N THR A 134 0.90 4.94 -5.11
CA THR A 134 2.19 4.84 -5.80
C THR A 134 2.31 5.90 -6.91
N ARG A 135 1.21 6.17 -7.63
CA ARG A 135 1.17 7.20 -8.64
C ARG A 135 1.42 8.59 -8.06
N LEU A 136 0.70 8.94 -6.99
CA LEU A 136 0.90 10.23 -6.31
C LEU A 136 2.33 10.41 -5.82
N LEU A 137 2.95 9.36 -5.25
CA LEU A 137 4.35 9.42 -4.82
C LEU A 137 5.32 9.61 -5.99
N ASN A 138 5.06 9.03 -7.15
CA ASN A 138 5.88 9.24 -8.34
C ASN A 138 5.73 10.65 -8.89
N ASP A 139 4.54 11.23 -8.85
CA ASP A 139 4.31 12.61 -9.28
C ASP A 139 5.00 13.60 -8.33
N GLU A 140 4.89 13.41 -7.00
CA GLU A 140 5.62 14.18 -5.98
C GLU A 140 7.16 14.05 -6.14
N LEU A 141 7.67 12.84 -6.45
CA LEU A 141 9.10 12.61 -6.69
C LEU A 141 9.61 13.37 -7.91
N LYS A 142 8.86 13.39 -9.00
CA LYS A 142 9.22 14.15 -10.21
C LYS A 142 9.25 15.65 -9.94
N GLU A 143 8.24 16.18 -9.26
CA GLU A 143 8.19 17.59 -8.90
C GLU A 143 9.39 18.00 -8.03
N MET A 144 9.76 17.17 -7.06
CA MET A 144 10.94 17.38 -6.22
C MET A 144 12.23 17.38 -7.06
N GLN A 145 12.38 16.45 -8.01
CA GLN A 145 13.55 16.38 -8.89
C GLN A 145 13.66 17.60 -9.80
N GLU A 146 12.55 18.10 -10.35
CA GLU A 146 12.51 19.30 -11.17
C GLU A 146 12.91 20.55 -10.37
N LYS A 147 12.40 20.72 -9.15
CA LYS A 147 12.80 21.82 -8.26
C LYS A 147 14.29 21.78 -7.94
N SER A 148 14.82 20.60 -7.66
CA SER A 148 16.25 20.43 -7.39
C SER A 148 17.13 20.80 -8.60
N LEU A 149 16.71 20.45 -9.81
CA LEU A 149 17.42 20.82 -11.04
C LEU A 149 17.37 22.33 -11.29
N LEU A 150 16.23 22.99 -11.06
CA LEU A 150 16.07 24.44 -11.20
C LEU A 150 16.95 25.22 -10.22
N SER A 151 17.05 24.76 -8.95
CA SER A 151 17.93 25.37 -7.95
C SER A 151 19.40 25.23 -8.32
N MET A 152 19.82 24.13 -8.92
CA MET A 152 21.20 23.92 -9.39
C MET A 152 21.55 24.76 -10.63
N SER A 153 20.57 25.10 -11.47
CA SER A 153 20.81 25.91 -12.70
C SER A 153 20.85 27.42 -12.41
N SER A 154 20.31 27.88 -11.29
CA SER A 154 20.32 29.30 -10.92
C SER A 154 21.64 29.76 -10.28
N ASP A 155 22.51 28.83 -9.87
CA ASP A 155 23.81 29.14 -9.26
C ASP A 155 24.98 29.28 -10.26
N ASN A 156 24.72 29.21 -11.56
CA ASN A 156 25.69 29.56 -12.58
C ASN A 156 25.51 31.03 -13.00
N PRO A 157 26.37 31.97 -12.62
CA PRO A 157 26.35 33.33 -13.18
C PRO A 157 26.78 33.22 -14.63
N ILE A 158 25.85 33.46 -15.54
CA ILE A 158 26.13 33.71 -16.96
C ILE A 158 26.95 34.98 -16.99
N VAL A 159 28.24 34.87 -17.29
CA VAL A 159 29.09 35.99 -17.67
C VAL A 159 28.64 36.43 -19.05
N ASP A 160 27.67 37.33 -19.14
CA ASP A 160 27.38 38.06 -20.35
C ASP A 160 28.11 39.39 -20.33
N THR A 161 29.06 39.49 -21.25
CA THR A 161 29.78 40.69 -21.67
C THR A 161 28.83 41.65 -22.40
N ASN A 162 28.73 42.87 -21.85
CA ASN A 162 28.43 44.12 -22.51
C ASN A 162 27.27 44.20 -23.53
N VAL A 163 26.30 45.07 -23.25
CA VAL A 163 26.08 46.35 -24.00
C VAL A 163 25.22 47.30 -23.16
N ASN A 164 25.68 48.55 -23.09
CA ASN A 164 25.05 49.75 -22.53
C ASN A 164 23.60 49.95 -22.95
N SER A 165 22.76 50.43 -22.04
CA SER A 165 21.94 51.63 -22.24
C SER A 165 21.30 52.05 -20.92
N GLU A 166 21.47 53.37 -20.65
CA GLU A 166 21.02 54.14 -19.52
C GLU A 166 19.51 54.32 -19.41
N VAL A 167 19.12 54.77 -18.18
CA VAL A 167 17.94 55.61 -17.85
C VAL A 167 16.69 54.89 -17.33
N HIS A 168 16.39 54.88 -16.08
CA HIS A 168 15.62 55.85 -15.30
C HIS A 168 15.41 55.36 -13.86
N LYS A 169 15.69 56.30 -12.92
CA LYS A 169 15.33 56.19 -11.49
C LYS A 169 13.82 56.36 -11.34
N GLN A 170 13.24 55.62 -10.48
CA GLN A 170 12.31 56.14 -9.46
C GLN A 170 12.04 55.14 -8.33
N ASP A 171 12.12 55.71 -7.15
CA ASP A 171 11.91 55.12 -5.83
C ASP A 171 10.55 54.46 -5.66
N ILE A 172 10.54 53.37 -4.88
CA ILE A 172 9.54 53.16 -3.83
C ILE A 172 10.12 52.21 -2.78
N SER A 173 10.37 52.79 -1.60
CA SER A 173 10.64 52.04 -0.36
C SER A 173 9.36 51.39 0.15
N ALA A 174 9.41 50.14 0.48
CA ALA A 174 8.62 49.56 1.58
C ALA A 174 9.07 48.11 1.87
N VAL A 175 9.79 47.96 2.92
CA VAL A 175 9.70 46.95 3.97
C VAL A 175 9.06 45.60 3.59
N ASN A 176 9.90 44.59 3.50
CA ASN A 176 9.60 43.27 4.01
C ASN A 176 10.91 42.58 4.41
N GLU A 177 11.15 42.56 5.72
CA GLU A 177 12.11 41.65 6.34
C GLU A 177 11.66 40.23 6.11
N VAL A 178 12.10 39.61 5.02
CA VAL A 178 12.14 38.16 4.89
C VAL A 178 13.47 37.70 5.43
N LYS A 179 13.38 37.01 6.55
CA LYS A 179 14.47 36.35 7.24
C LYS A 179 15.21 35.43 6.28
N GLU A 180 16.25 35.91 5.62
CA GLU A 180 17.22 35.12 4.89
C GLU A 180 17.91 34.20 5.91
N MET A 181 17.43 32.96 6.00
CA MET A 181 18.26 31.87 6.50
C MET A 181 19.33 31.62 5.44
N SER A 182 20.50 32.20 5.68
CA SER A 182 21.72 31.95 4.93
C SER A 182 22.01 30.44 4.93
N GLU A 183 21.55 29.73 3.90
CA GLU A 183 22.03 28.38 3.61
C GLU A 183 23.50 28.50 3.19
N LYS A 184 24.42 27.98 4.01
CA LYS A 184 25.82 27.78 3.61
C LYS A 184 25.83 26.97 2.30
N PRO A 185 26.63 27.40 1.30
CA PRO A 185 26.79 26.61 0.06
C PRO A 185 27.28 25.21 0.42
N ARG A 186 26.48 24.20 0.11
CA ARG A 186 26.82 22.80 0.38
C ARG A 186 27.97 22.41 -0.53
N PRO A 187 29.03 21.75 -0.04
CA PRO A 187 30.14 21.34 -0.89
C PRO A 187 29.63 20.38 -1.95
N GLN A 188 29.90 20.66 -3.22
CA GLN A 188 29.54 19.81 -4.35
C GLN A 188 30.37 18.50 -4.35
N GLU A 189 31.57 18.53 -3.77
CA GLU A 189 32.47 17.38 -3.62
C GLU A 189 32.29 16.74 -2.24
N LEU A 190 32.06 15.43 -2.24
CA LEU A 190 31.89 14.61 -1.05
C LEU A 190 33.02 13.60 -0.97
N THR A 191 33.71 13.54 0.18
CA THR A 191 34.70 12.51 0.48
C THR A 191 34.13 11.54 1.52
N LEU A 192 33.91 10.32 1.10
CA LEU A 192 33.52 9.21 1.98
C LEU A 192 34.78 8.51 2.49
N THR A 193 34.97 8.46 3.80
CA THR A 193 36.13 7.81 4.43
C THR A 193 35.72 6.50 5.08
N GLY A 194 36.54 5.47 4.83
CA GLY A 194 36.42 4.19 5.52
C GLY A 194 37.09 4.17 6.89
N THR A 195 36.98 3.05 7.60
CA THR A 195 37.72 2.80 8.86
C THR A 195 39.20 2.51 8.63
N THR A 196 39.59 2.17 7.42
CA THR A 196 40.95 2.08 6.89
C THR A 196 41.26 3.36 6.11
N ASN A 197 42.52 3.61 5.76
CA ASN A 197 42.92 4.83 5.02
C ASN A 197 42.32 4.94 3.60
N GLU A 198 41.27 4.21 3.32
CA GLU A 198 40.54 4.24 2.05
C GLU A 198 39.55 5.40 2.06
N SER A 199 39.54 6.18 1.00
CA SER A 199 38.55 7.24 0.78
C SER A 199 38.10 7.26 -0.68
N VAL A 200 36.83 7.60 -0.86
CA VAL A 200 36.23 7.80 -2.18
C VAL A 200 35.73 9.24 -2.25
N THR A 201 36.28 10.01 -3.20
CA THR A 201 35.84 11.37 -3.46
C THR A 201 34.98 11.38 -4.73
N LEU A 202 33.77 11.91 -4.62
CA LEU A 202 32.80 11.99 -5.71
C LEU A 202 31.94 13.26 -5.55
N GLN A 203 31.33 13.68 -6.63
CA GLN A 203 30.29 14.72 -6.56
C GLN A 203 29.00 14.11 -6.01
N ILE A 204 28.36 14.83 -5.11
CA ILE A 204 27.12 14.36 -4.45
C ILE A 204 26.00 14.07 -5.48
N SER A 205 25.95 14.88 -6.56
CA SER A 205 25.01 14.70 -7.68
C SER A 205 25.26 13.42 -8.47
N HIS A 206 26.41 12.78 -8.33
CA HIS A 206 26.74 11.55 -9.02
C HIS A 206 26.49 10.30 -8.16
N LEU A 207 26.27 10.45 -6.86
CA LEU A 207 25.96 9.32 -5.98
C LEU A 207 24.59 8.75 -6.32
N LEU A 208 24.53 7.45 -6.64
CA LEU A 208 23.27 6.72 -6.91
C LEU A 208 22.71 6.10 -5.62
N TYR A 209 23.48 5.21 -5.03
CA TYR A 209 23.11 4.54 -3.77
C TYR A 209 24.34 3.93 -3.10
N ILE A 210 24.20 3.59 -1.82
CA ILE A 210 25.20 2.85 -1.04
C ILE A 210 24.55 1.57 -0.51
N GLU A 211 25.23 0.44 -0.69
CA GLU A 211 24.78 -0.89 -0.25
C GLU A 211 25.73 -1.46 0.81
N ALA A 212 25.20 -1.96 1.90
CA ALA A 212 25.97 -2.71 2.90
C ALA A 212 26.18 -4.17 2.44
N VAL A 213 27.42 -4.54 2.22
CA VAL A 213 27.84 -5.89 1.80
C VAL A 213 28.85 -6.43 2.84
N GLY A 214 28.35 -7.19 3.80
CA GLY A 214 29.17 -7.68 4.92
C GLY A 214 29.72 -6.51 5.75
N ASN A 215 31.05 -6.39 5.82
CA ASN A 215 31.77 -5.31 6.54
C ASN A 215 32.16 -4.14 5.64
N TYR A 216 31.67 -4.12 4.40
CA TYR A 216 32.00 -3.11 3.42
C TYR A 216 30.72 -2.38 2.96
N MET A 217 30.92 -1.09 2.60
CA MET A 217 29.94 -0.27 1.93
C MET A 217 30.29 -0.22 0.44
N LYS A 218 29.40 -0.71 -0.41
CA LYS A 218 29.49 -0.63 -1.88
C LYS A 218 28.86 0.71 -2.27
N VAL A 219 29.70 1.65 -2.73
CA VAL A 219 29.31 2.98 -3.18
C VAL A 219 29.08 2.94 -4.68
N CYS A 220 27.83 3.05 -5.12
CA CYS A 220 27.48 3.11 -6.54
C CYS A 220 27.32 4.57 -6.96
N HIS A 221 28.07 5.00 -7.95
CA HIS A 221 28.08 6.36 -8.45
C HIS A 221 28.30 6.45 -9.95
N LEU A 222 27.99 7.60 -10.55
CA LEU A 222 28.27 7.91 -11.94
C LEU A 222 29.68 8.49 -12.08
N ARG A 223 30.45 7.99 -13.05
CA ARG A 223 31.70 8.58 -13.47
C ARG A 223 31.79 8.52 -14.99
N ASN A 224 31.84 9.66 -15.64
CA ASN A 224 31.81 9.78 -17.10
C ASN A 224 30.62 9.04 -17.72
N GLU A 225 29.40 9.28 -17.14
CA GLU A 225 28.12 8.65 -17.54
C GLU A 225 28.06 7.12 -17.38
N GLN A 226 29.08 6.51 -16.81
CA GLN A 226 29.10 5.10 -16.50
C GLN A 226 28.92 4.85 -15.02
N VAL A 227 28.17 3.82 -14.69
CA VAL A 227 28.01 3.36 -13.31
C VAL A 227 29.30 2.69 -12.84
N ARG A 228 29.86 3.20 -11.76
CA ARG A 228 31.04 2.67 -11.08
C ARG A 228 30.70 2.30 -9.65
N THR A 229 31.45 1.36 -9.13
CA THR A 229 31.32 0.88 -7.76
C THR A 229 32.66 0.89 -7.07
N ASP A 230 32.71 1.53 -5.92
CA ASP A 230 33.85 1.50 -5.02
C ASP A 230 33.46 0.82 -3.71
N MET A 231 34.43 0.14 -3.06
CA MET A 231 34.22 -0.56 -1.81
C MET A 231 34.97 0.15 -0.70
N LEU A 232 34.24 0.50 0.37
CA LEU A 232 34.82 1.11 1.56
C LEU A 232 34.54 0.25 2.79
N ARG A 233 35.54 0.01 3.61
CA ARG A 233 35.31 -0.62 4.90
C ARG A 233 34.74 0.39 5.89
N ALA A 234 33.44 0.41 6.04
CA ALA A 234 32.72 1.34 6.87
C ALA A 234 31.41 0.73 7.40
N THR A 235 30.72 1.43 8.29
CA THR A 235 29.41 1.05 8.76
C THR A 235 28.32 1.93 8.12
N MET A 236 27.10 1.39 8.01
CA MET A 236 25.96 2.16 7.52
C MET A 236 25.73 3.45 8.32
N LYS A 237 25.94 3.38 9.64
CA LYS A 237 25.81 4.53 10.54
C LYS A 237 26.80 5.65 10.21
N GLN A 238 28.07 5.32 9.94
CA GLN A 238 29.06 6.29 9.51
C GLN A 238 28.68 6.97 8.19
N MET A 239 28.14 6.20 7.24
CA MET A 239 27.65 6.76 5.96
C MET A 239 26.46 7.69 6.19
N GLU A 240 25.51 7.32 7.05
CA GLU A 240 24.38 8.19 7.41
C GLU A 240 24.84 9.49 8.07
N GLU A 241 25.78 9.43 9.02
CA GLU A 241 26.34 10.61 9.69
C GLU A 241 27.08 11.54 8.70
N THR A 242 27.85 10.97 7.77
CA THR A 242 28.56 11.76 6.75
C THR A 242 27.60 12.41 5.75
N LEU A 243 26.44 11.79 5.50
CA LEU A 243 25.47 12.22 4.48
C LEU A 243 24.27 12.97 5.06
N GLN A 244 24.26 13.26 6.37
CA GLN A 244 23.13 13.88 7.06
C GLN A 244 22.76 15.29 6.53
N ASP A 245 23.73 16.01 5.99
CA ASP A 245 23.56 17.36 5.44
C ASP A 245 22.91 17.35 4.03
N TYR A 246 22.72 16.17 3.46
CA TYR A 246 22.14 15.99 2.12
C TYR A 246 20.75 15.36 2.20
N PRO A 247 19.68 16.14 2.26
CA PRO A 247 18.31 15.66 2.47
C PRO A 247 17.79 14.76 1.34
N MET A 248 18.41 14.82 0.15
CA MET A 248 18.11 13.93 -0.98
C MET A 248 18.56 12.49 -0.75
N ILE A 249 19.49 12.25 0.20
CA ILE A 249 20.03 10.94 0.49
C ILE A 249 19.32 10.38 1.72
N VAL A 250 18.57 9.32 1.50
CA VAL A 250 17.74 8.72 2.56
C VAL A 250 17.98 7.22 2.70
N ARG A 251 17.79 6.73 3.91
CA ARG A 251 17.82 5.29 4.16
C ARG A 251 16.50 4.66 3.72
N CYS A 252 16.53 3.85 2.66
CA CYS A 252 15.36 3.13 2.18
C CYS A 252 15.23 1.73 2.81
N HIS A 253 16.34 1.11 3.17
CA HIS A 253 16.38 -0.22 3.77
C HIS A 253 17.55 -0.33 4.77
N ARG A 254 17.53 -1.37 5.62
CA ARG A 254 18.64 -1.60 6.57
C ARG A 254 20.02 -1.69 5.91
N ALA A 255 20.06 -2.10 4.65
CA ALA A 255 21.27 -2.30 3.86
C ALA A 255 21.46 -1.24 2.76
N PHE A 256 20.56 -0.26 2.59
CA PHE A 256 20.61 0.68 1.48
C PHE A 256 20.35 2.13 1.90
N LEU A 257 21.24 3.02 1.45
CA LEU A 257 21.04 4.47 1.35
C LEU A 257 20.86 4.81 -0.12
N VAL A 258 19.91 5.65 -0.47
CA VAL A 258 19.59 6.01 -1.85
C VAL A 258 19.53 7.52 -2.03
N ASN A 259 20.02 8.00 -3.15
CA ASN A 259 19.83 9.37 -3.59
C ASN A 259 18.51 9.46 -4.38
N LEU A 260 17.52 10.18 -3.83
CA LEU A 260 16.20 10.34 -4.45
C LEU A 260 16.24 11.07 -5.80
N GLY A 261 17.28 11.87 -6.07
CA GLY A 261 17.51 12.51 -7.37
C GLY A 261 17.73 11.52 -8.51
N HIS A 262 18.21 10.33 -8.19
CA HIS A 262 18.46 9.25 -9.16
C HIS A 262 17.43 8.12 -9.13
N VAL A 263 16.33 8.27 -8.41
CA VAL A 263 15.20 7.34 -8.47
C VAL A 263 14.40 7.65 -9.73
N GLU A 264 14.24 6.66 -10.60
CA GLU A 264 13.43 6.75 -11.81
C GLU A 264 11.94 6.62 -11.47
N GLN A 265 11.61 5.61 -10.67
CA GLN A 265 10.24 5.28 -10.33
C GLN A 265 10.14 4.53 -8.99
N ILE A 266 9.07 4.79 -8.28
CA ILE A 266 8.63 3.99 -7.14
C ILE A 266 7.65 2.94 -7.65
N VAL A 267 7.93 1.67 -7.38
CA VAL A 267 7.08 0.55 -7.82
C VAL A 267 6.55 -0.18 -6.59
N SER A 268 5.24 -0.42 -6.57
CA SER A 268 4.62 -1.29 -5.57
C SER A 268 4.26 -2.63 -6.18
N HIS A 269 4.69 -3.71 -5.55
CA HIS A 269 4.37 -5.06 -5.97
C HIS A 269 3.95 -5.91 -4.76
N SER A 270 2.67 -6.25 -4.69
CA SER A 270 2.11 -7.12 -3.64
C SER A 270 2.38 -6.64 -2.20
N GLY A 271 2.36 -5.31 -1.96
CA GLY A 271 2.63 -4.72 -0.65
C GLY A 271 4.12 -4.56 -0.31
N SER A 272 5.01 -4.81 -1.27
CA SER A 272 6.43 -4.51 -1.21
C SER A 272 6.73 -3.32 -2.12
N ILE A 273 7.36 -2.29 -1.57
CA ILE A 273 7.75 -1.09 -2.31
C ILE A 273 9.22 -1.21 -2.69
N GLN A 274 9.52 -0.83 -3.92
CA GLN A 274 10.88 -0.82 -4.48
C GLN A 274 11.13 0.51 -5.20
N LEU A 275 12.39 0.94 -5.20
CA LEU A 275 12.87 2.12 -5.91
C LEU A 275 13.69 1.67 -7.10
N LEU A 276 13.25 2.02 -8.30
CA LEU A 276 14.00 1.78 -9.53
C LEU A 276 15.01 2.91 -9.72
N ILE A 277 16.29 2.58 -9.89
CA ILE A 277 17.37 3.55 -9.97
C ILE A 277 17.70 3.84 -11.43
N LYS A 278 17.82 5.13 -11.78
CA LYS A 278 18.28 5.59 -13.11
C LYS A 278 19.66 5.04 -13.42
N HIS A 279 19.98 4.88 -14.70
CA HIS A 279 21.28 4.46 -15.24
C HIS A 279 21.66 3.00 -15.00
N CYS A 280 21.24 2.36 -13.92
CA CYS A 280 21.55 0.94 -13.67
C CYS A 280 20.30 0.04 -13.69
N HIS A 281 19.09 0.60 -13.66
CA HIS A 281 17.81 -0.11 -13.57
C HIS A 281 17.75 -1.13 -12.41
N GLU A 282 18.58 -0.93 -11.40
CA GLU A 282 18.50 -1.73 -10.17
C GLU A 282 17.29 -1.35 -9.35
N SER A 283 16.69 -2.38 -8.74
CA SER A 283 15.50 -2.24 -7.91
C SER A 283 15.87 -2.40 -6.44
N LEU A 284 15.84 -1.31 -5.68
CA LEU A 284 16.18 -1.28 -4.27
C LEU A 284 14.94 -1.49 -3.39
N PRO A 285 14.97 -2.42 -2.43
CA PRO A 285 13.84 -2.65 -1.54
C PRO A 285 13.67 -1.51 -0.54
N VAL A 286 12.40 -1.17 -0.23
CA VAL A 286 12.06 -0.22 0.82
C VAL A 286 11.48 -0.95 2.01
N SER A 287 12.05 -0.73 3.21
CA SER A 287 11.46 -1.27 4.43
C SER A 287 10.22 -0.47 4.84
N ARG A 288 9.22 -1.13 5.43
CA ARG A 288 7.99 -0.48 5.90
C ARG A 288 8.27 0.65 6.92
N SER A 289 9.28 0.48 7.77
CA SER A 289 9.70 1.48 8.74
C SER A 289 10.27 2.75 8.09
N ASN A 290 10.97 2.61 6.96
CA ASN A 290 11.67 3.72 6.30
C ASN A 290 10.78 4.44 5.26
N MET A 291 9.60 3.88 4.94
CA MET A 291 8.67 4.50 4.00
C MET A 291 8.21 5.89 4.44
N ALA A 292 8.00 6.08 5.74
CA ALA A 292 7.64 7.40 6.28
C ALA A 292 8.76 8.43 6.05
N GLN A 293 10.01 8.04 6.22
CA GLN A 293 11.18 8.90 5.99
C GLN A 293 11.30 9.31 4.51
N ILE A 294 11.11 8.35 3.59
CA ILE A 294 11.10 8.62 2.13
C ILE A 294 9.98 9.61 1.78
N LYS A 295 8.76 9.38 2.26
CA LYS A 295 7.63 10.29 2.02
C LYS A 295 7.90 11.70 2.55
N THR A 296 8.51 11.81 3.73
CA THR A 296 8.87 13.11 4.32
C THR A 296 9.95 13.80 3.49
N ALA A 297 10.98 13.07 3.04
CA ALA A 297 12.04 13.62 2.20
C ALA A 297 11.52 14.11 0.84
N ILE A 298 10.57 13.40 0.23
CA ILE A 298 9.93 13.82 -1.04
C ILE A 298 9.11 15.10 -0.83
N LYS A 299 8.42 15.26 0.31
CA LYS A 299 7.54 16.41 0.59
C LYS A 299 8.24 17.61 1.19
N GLY A 300 9.39 17.43 1.77
CA GLY A 300 10.13 18.45 2.52
C GLY A 300 11.17 19.23 1.72
N LEU A 301 11.32 18.90 0.46
CA LEU A 301 12.16 19.55 -0.54
C LEU A 301 11.30 20.29 -1.57
#